data_2ea25627b5b6fd0a4a88e5648f2a0bd3
#
_entry.id   2ea25627b5b6fd0a4a88e5648f2a0bd3
#
_cell.length_a   1.000
_cell.length_b   1.000
_cell.length_c   1.000
_cell.angle_alpha   90.00
_cell.angle_beta   90.00
_cell.angle_gamma   90.00
#
_symmetry.space_group_name_H-M   'P 1'
#
loop_
_entity.id
_entity.type
_entity.pdbx_description
1 polymer ?
#
loop_
_entity_poly.entity_id
_entity_poly.type
_entity_poly.pdbx_seq_one_letter_code
_entity_poly.pdbx_strand_id
1 'polypeptide(L)'
;EGITGRVLATGLPAIVQDVDAEPLFLFRCVPRSQLPPQTVAFIALPIEVNGATVGVLACHRIRSRQRHLNDDLALLRILATLAGQLLRLEQLVAEETRQLAARNEALERALDSASARYGLIGRSPPLLQALSDNIPATNNAG
;
A
#
# COMPACT_ATOMS: atom_id res chain seq x y z
N GLU A 1 -24.77 -3.02 -7.79
CA GLU A 1 -23.63 -2.94 -6.86
C GLU A 1 -23.69 -4.18 -5.93
N GLY A 2 -22.65 -5.01 -5.94
CA GLY A 2 -22.64 -6.24 -5.15
C GLY A 2 -22.20 -5.98 -3.70
N ILE A 3 -22.10 -7.05 -2.89
CA ILE A 3 -21.73 -6.99 -1.47
C ILE A 3 -20.42 -6.26 -1.23
N THR A 4 -19.37 -6.57 -2.00
CA THR A 4 -18.05 -5.92 -1.88
C THR A 4 -18.09 -4.42 -2.18
N GLY A 5 -18.85 -4.02 -3.22
CA GLY A 5 -19.06 -2.60 -3.53
C GLY A 5 -19.78 -1.85 -2.42
N ARG A 6 -20.74 -2.50 -1.77
CA ARG A 6 -21.43 -1.93 -0.61
C ARG A 6 -20.50 -1.75 0.60
N VAL A 7 -19.65 -2.75 0.89
CA VAL A 7 -18.63 -2.64 1.96
C VAL A 7 -17.67 -1.50 1.67
N LEU A 8 -17.21 -1.39 0.43
CA LEU A 8 -16.31 -0.30 0.01
C LEU A 8 -16.95 1.08 0.19
N ALA A 9 -18.22 1.21 -0.20
CA ALA A 9 -18.94 2.49 -0.13
C ALA A 9 -19.33 2.89 1.29
N THR A 10 -19.67 1.93 2.15
CA THR A 10 -20.19 2.20 3.50
C THR A 10 -19.15 2.10 4.60
N GLY A 11 -18.04 1.41 4.37
CA GLY A 11 -17.05 1.09 5.40
C GLY A 11 -17.58 0.09 6.46
N LEU A 12 -18.70 -0.55 6.21
CA LEU A 12 -19.31 -1.49 7.14
C LEU A 12 -19.06 -2.94 6.69
N PRO A 13 -18.71 -3.85 7.61
CA PRO A 13 -18.55 -5.26 7.29
C PRO A 13 -19.87 -5.88 6.84
N ALA A 14 -19.76 -6.86 5.95
CA ALA A 14 -20.90 -7.66 5.50
C ALA A 14 -20.67 -9.14 5.77
N ILE A 15 -21.65 -9.82 6.31
CA ILE A 15 -21.66 -11.26 6.52
C ILE A 15 -22.86 -11.84 5.79
N VAL A 16 -22.60 -12.73 4.86
CA VAL A 16 -23.60 -13.50 4.14
C VAL A 16 -23.50 -14.95 4.62
N GLN A 17 -24.54 -15.44 5.23
CA GLN A 17 -24.52 -16.79 5.80
C GLN A 17 -24.67 -17.89 4.76
N ASP A 18 -25.32 -17.56 3.65
CA ASP A 18 -25.51 -18.46 2.51
C ASP A 18 -25.50 -17.61 1.23
N VAL A 19 -24.48 -17.81 0.41
CA VAL A 19 -24.30 -17.05 -0.85
C VAL A 19 -25.38 -17.35 -1.87
N ASP A 20 -25.97 -18.55 -1.84
CA ASP A 20 -27.03 -18.95 -2.75
C ASP A 20 -28.40 -18.31 -2.40
N ALA A 21 -28.58 -17.93 -1.12
CA ALA A 21 -29.80 -17.29 -0.63
C ALA A 21 -29.74 -15.76 -0.67
N GLU A 22 -28.57 -15.16 -0.97
CA GLU A 22 -28.39 -13.70 -0.93
C GLU A 22 -28.51 -13.06 -2.33
N PRO A 23 -29.57 -12.31 -2.60
CA PRO A 23 -29.79 -11.72 -3.92
C PRO A 23 -28.73 -10.73 -4.39
N LEU A 24 -28.02 -10.08 -3.44
CA LEU A 24 -26.95 -9.12 -3.74
C LEU A 24 -25.62 -9.79 -4.01
N PHE A 25 -25.54 -11.10 -3.84
CA PHE A 25 -24.31 -11.86 -4.13
C PHE A 25 -24.28 -12.24 -5.61
N LEU A 26 -23.45 -11.56 -6.37
CA LEU A 26 -23.47 -11.60 -7.84
C LEU A 26 -22.49 -12.58 -8.47
N PHE A 27 -21.76 -13.37 -7.70
CA PHE A 27 -20.75 -14.35 -8.16
C PHE A 27 -19.77 -13.82 -9.23
N ARG A 28 -19.45 -12.52 -9.18
CA ARG A 28 -18.61 -11.88 -10.20
C ARG A 28 -17.13 -12.25 -10.10
N CYS A 29 -16.63 -12.37 -8.88
CA CYS A 29 -15.21 -12.67 -8.64
C CYS A 29 -14.93 -14.17 -8.67
N VAL A 30 -15.83 -14.96 -8.10
CA VAL A 30 -15.74 -16.42 -8.06
C VAL A 30 -17.09 -16.99 -8.50
N PRO A 31 -17.15 -17.64 -9.66
CA PRO A 31 -18.37 -18.29 -10.13
C PRO A 31 -18.84 -19.38 -9.16
N ARG A 32 -20.14 -19.60 -9.06
CA ARG A 32 -20.71 -20.62 -8.17
C ARG A 32 -20.14 -22.03 -8.43
N SER A 33 -19.81 -22.33 -9.68
CA SER A 33 -19.24 -23.61 -10.09
C SER A 33 -17.82 -23.88 -9.53
N GLN A 34 -17.12 -22.83 -9.12
CA GLN A 34 -15.79 -22.94 -8.48
C GLN A 34 -15.87 -23.05 -6.97
N LEU A 35 -17.04 -22.85 -6.40
CA LEU A 35 -17.27 -23.00 -4.96
C LEU A 35 -17.72 -24.43 -4.63
N PRO A 36 -17.46 -24.89 -3.39
CA PRO A 36 -17.93 -26.20 -2.95
C PRO A 36 -19.45 -26.32 -3.01
N PRO A 37 -19.99 -27.56 -3.20
CA PRO A 37 -21.45 -27.76 -3.28
C PRO A 37 -22.18 -27.53 -1.95
N GLN A 38 -21.44 -27.50 -0.83
CA GLN A 38 -21.99 -27.22 0.51
C GLN A 38 -22.44 -25.77 0.61
N THR A 39 -23.19 -25.46 1.66
CA THR A 39 -23.54 -24.07 2.00
C THR A 39 -22.28 -23.27 2.24
N VAL A 40 -22.10 -22.21 1.49
CA VAL A 40 -20.96 -21.30 1.57
C VAL A 40 -21.39 -19.97 2.18
N ALA A 41 -20.69 -19.56 3.24
CA ALA A 41 -20.79 -18.22 3.79
C ALA A 41 -19.74 -17.31 3.15
N PHE A 42 -20.04 -16.01 3.14
CA PHE A 42 -19.13 -14.99 2.65
C PHE A 42 -18.98 -13.89 3.69
N ILE A 43 -17.76 -13.51 3.96
CA ILE A 43 -17.41 -12.43 4.90
C ILE A 43 -16.61 -11.40 4.15
N ALA A 44 -17.01 -10.14 4.23
CA ALA A 44 -16.30 -9.01 3.65
C ALA A 44 -16.09 -7.91 4.69
N LEU A 45 -14.86 -7.47 4.82
CA LEU A 45 -14.43 -6.44 5.76
C LEU A 45 -13.77 -5.28 5.03
N PRO A 46 -14.01 -4.03 5.44
CA PRO A 46 -13.30 -2.89 4.90
C PRO A 46 -11.83 -2.92 5.33
N ILE A 47 -10.96 -2.51 4.43
CA ILE A 47 -9.57 -2.17 4.72
C ILE A 47 -9.50 -0.66 4.80
N GLU A 48 -9.11 -0.14 5.96
CA GLU A 48 -9.10 1.29 6.23
C GLU A 48 -7.66 1.82 6.33
N VAL A 49 -7.45 2.98 5.74
CA VAL A 49 -6.23 3.77 5.87
C VAL A 49 -6.62 5.21 6.20
N ASN A 50 -6.14 5.73 7.33
CA ASN A 50 -6.45 7.08 7.81
C ASN A 50 -7.97 7.37 7.90
N GLY A 51 -8.76 6.39 8.30
CA GLY A 51 -10.21 6.52 8.44
C GLY A 51 -11.01 6.43 7.14
N ALA A 52 -10.36 6.19 6.01
CA ALA A 52 -11.01 5.99 4.71
C ALA A 52 -10.92 4.53 4.28
N THR A 53 -12.02 3.99 3.76
CA THR A 53 -12.04 2.64 3.20
C THR A 53 -11.37 2.64 1.83
N VAL A 54 -10.24 1.93 1.72
CA VAL A 54 -9.42 1.87 0.50
C VAL A 54 -9.54 0.54 -0.22
N GLY A 55 -10.10 -0.48 0.44
CA GLY A 55 -10.24 -1.81 -0.12
C GLY A 55 -11.20 -2.68 0.69
N VAL A 56 -11.35 -3.91 0.27
CA VAL A 56 -12.18 -4.91 0.93
C VAL A 56 -11.43 -6.23 1.02
N LEU A 57 -11.31 -6.76 2.22
CA LEU A 57 -10.86 -8.13 2.46
C LEU A 57 -12.08 -9.05 2.52
N ALA A 58 -12.13 -10.03 1.65
CA ALA A 58 -13.25 -10.95 1.58
C ALA A 58 -12.81 -12.41 1.54
N CYS A 59 -13.59 -13.27 2.15
CA CYS A 59 -13.37 -14.71 2.06
C CYS A 59 -14.68 -15.49 1.95
N HIS A 60 -14.60 -16.63 1.26
CA HIS A 60 -15.63 -17.65 1.22
C HIS A 60 -15.31 -18.73 2.23
N ARG A 61 -16.34 -19.21 2.88
CA ARG A 61 -16.19 -20.25 3.89
C ARG A 61 -17.28 -21.29 3.81
N ILE A 62 -16.90 -22.57 3.84
CA ILE A 62 -17.85 -23.66 4.00
C ILE A 62 -18.43 -23.57 5.40
N ARG A 63 -19.75 -23.52 5.48
CA ARG A 63 -20.47 -23.46 6.74
C ARG A 63 -20.41 -24.82 7.45
N SER A 64 -19.86 -24.84 8.66
CA SER A 64 -19.76 -26.01 9.52
C SER A 64 -20.46 -25.76 10.85
N ARG A 65 -21.09 -26.82 11.40
CA ARG A 65 -21.74 -26.75 12.73
C ARG A 65 -20.74 -26.53 13.88
N GLN A 66 -19.46 -26.87 13.66
CA GLN A 66 -18.42 -26.85 14.69
C GLN A 66 -17.65 -25.53 14.78
N ARG A 67 -17.85 -24.63 13.83
CA ARG A 67 -17.12 -23.35 13.77
C ARG A 67 -18.08 -22.17 13.65
N HIS A 68 -17.92 -21.23 14.56
CA HIS A 68 -18.70 -19.99 14.54
C HIS A 68 -18.08 -18.99 13.57
N LEU A 69 -18.94 -18.32 12.78
CA LEU A 69 -18.52 -17.25 11.88
C LEU A 69 -17.90 -16.06 12.64
N ASN A 70 -18.20 -15.92 13.93
CA ASN A 70 -17.62 -14.88 14.77
C ASN A 70 -16.11 -15.04 14.98
N ASP A 71 -15.62 -16.27 15.07
CA ASP A 71 -14.18 -16.54 15.21
C ASP A 71 -13.44 -16.15 13.93
N ASP A 72 -14.03 -16.46 12.78
CA ASP A 72 -13.50 -16.09 11.48
C ASP A 72 -13.54 -14.56 11.28
N LEU A 73 -14.59 -13.93 11.72
CA LEU A 73 -14.74 -12.48 11.68
C LEU A 73 -13.64 -11.78 12.50
N ALA A 74 -13.35 -12.29 13.70
CA ALA A 74 -12.28 -11.76 14.56
C ALA A 74 -10.91 -11.87 13.88
N LEU A 75 -10.59 -13.04 13.30
CA LEU A 75 -9.34 -13.26 12.57
C LEU A 75 -9.24 -12.34 11.34
N LEU A 76 -10.30 -12.25 10.55
CA LEU A 76 -10.33 -11.40 9.36
C LEU A 76 -10.23 -9.91 9.70
N ARG A 77 -10.76 -9.46 10.84
CA ARG A 77 -10.56 -8.09 11.32
C ARG A 77 -9.10 -7.78 11.61
N ILE A 78 -8.39 -8.71 12.24
CA ILE A 78 -6.95 -8.58 12.47
C ILE A 78 -6.22 -8.47 11.13
N LEU A 79 -6.52 -9.34 10.17
CA LEU A 79 -5.92 -9.32 8.84
C LEU A 79 -6.23 -8.02 8.08
N ALA A 80 -7.47 -7.53 8.12
CA ALA A 80 -7.85 -6.27 7.49
C ALA A 80 -7.12 -5.08 8.12
N THR A 81 -6.97 -5.07 9.44
CA THR A 81 -6.19 -4.04 10.16
C THR A 81 -4.72 -4.07 9.76
N LEU A 82 -4.11 -5.25 9.69
CA LEU A 82 -2.72 -5.40 9.25
C LEU A 82 -2.54 -4.97 7.79
N ALA A 83 -3.47 -5.32 6.91
CA ALA A 83 -3.46 -4.88 5.52
C ALA A 83 -3.52 -3.35 5.42
N GLY A 84 -4.38 -2.71 6.20
CA GLY A 84 -4.47 -1.25 6.28
C GLY A 84 -3.19 -0.60 6.77
N GLN A 85 -2.54 -1.17 7.79
CA GLN A 85 -1.26 -0.69 8.30
C GLN A 85 -0.13 -0.84 7.28
N LEU A 86 -0.09 -1.96 6.54
CA LEU A 86 0.89 -2.15 5.47
C LEU A 86 0.71 -1.14 4.35
N LEU A 87 -0.52 -0.88 3.92
CA LEU A 87 -0.81 0.13 2.91
C LEU A 87 -0.42 1.54 3.37
N ARG A 88 -0.67 1.86 4.65
CA ARG A 88 -0.25 3.12 5.23
C ARG A 88 1.27 3.27 5.25
N LEU A 89 1.98 2.21 5.65
CA LEU A 89 3.43 2.20 5.64
C LEU A 89 4.00 2.40 4.24
N GLU A 90 3.42 1.74 3.25
CA GLU A 90 3.79 1.91 1.84
C GLU A 90 3.59 3.35 1.37
N GLN A 91 2.48 3.98 1.74
CA GLN A 91 2.23 5.40 1.44
C GLN A 91 3.26 6.32 2.10
N LEU A 92 3.63 6.08 3.37
CA LEU A 92 4.64 6.87 4.08
C LEU A 92 6.02 6.74 3.45
N VAL A 93 6.42 5.54 3.02
CA VAL A 93 7.68 5.30 2.31
C VAL A 93 7.68 6.01 0.96
N ALA A 94 6.60 5.94 0.20
CA ALA A 94 6.47 6.65 -1.08
C ALA A 94 6.53 8.17 -0.91
N GLU A 95 5.92 8.72 0.14
CA GLU A 95 5.96 10.16 0.48
C GLU A 95 7.39 10.59 0.81
N GLU A 96 8.10 9.85 1.66
CA GLU A 96 9.48 10.14 2.05
C GLU A 96 10.42 10.09 0.84
N THR A 97 10.24 9.12 -0.04
CA THR A 97 11.00 9.02 -1.29
C THR A 97 10.78 10.23 -2.19
N ARG A 98 9.54 10.71 -2.31
CA ARG A 98 9.23 11.93 -3.08
C ARG A 98 9.86 13.17 -2.46
N GLN A 99 9.84 13.31 -1.13
CA GLN A 99 10.47 14.43 -0.43
C GLN A 99 11.98 14.44 -0.62
N LEU A 100 12.64 13.28 -0.56
CA LEU A 100 14.07 13.15 -0.83
C LEU A 100 14.43 13.53 -2.27
N ALA A 101 13.64 13.08 -3.25
CA ALA A 101 13.81 13.45 -4.65
C ALA A 101 13.67 14.97 -4.86
N ALA A 102 12.66 15.59 -4.24
CA ALA A 102 12.45 17.03 -4.29
C ALA A 102 13.62 17.82 -3.65
N ARG A 103 14.16 17.34 -2.53
CA ARG A 103 15.35 17.93 -1.90
C ARG A 103 16.58 17.83 -2.79
N ASN A 104 16.80 16.68 -3.42
CA ASN A 104 17.92 16.50 -4.36
C ASN A 104 17.82 17.44 -5.55
N GLU A 105 16.65 17.63 -6.14
CA GLU A 105 16.42 18.60 -7.20
C GLU A 105 16.68 20.04 -6.74
N ALA A 106 16.21 20.39 -5.53
CA ALA A 106 16.43 21.73 -4.97
C ALA A 106 17.92 22.00 -4.72
N LEU A 107 18.66 21.00 -4.19
CA LEU A 107 20.11 21.09 -3.99
C LEU A 107 20.86 21.20 -5.31
N GLU A 108 20.46 20.45 -6.33
CA GLU A 108 21.05 20.54 -7.67
C GLU A 108 20.86 21.91 -8.28
N ARG A 109 19.65 22.47 -8.18
CA ARG A 109 19.35 23.84 -8.66
C ARG A 109 20.15 24.89 -7.89
N ALA A 110 20.28 24.75 -6.58
CA ALA A 110 21.09 25.66 -5.77
C ALA A 110 22.57 25.59 -6.14
N LEU A 111 23.09 24.38 -6.42
CA LEU A 111 24.45 24.18 -6.85
C LEU A 111 24.72 24.79 -8.23
N ASP A 112 23.82 24.60 -9.19
CA ASP A 112 23.90 25.20 -10.52
C ASP A 112 23.85 26.74 -10.45
N SER A 113 22.98 27.30 -9.61
CA SER A 113 22.91 28.74 -9.37
C SER A 113 24.20 29.28 -8.74
N ALA A 114 24.79 28.59 -7.78
CA ALA A 114 26.05 28.97 -7.16
C ALA A 114 27.21 28.87 -8.17
N SER A 115 27.24 27.81 -8.98
CA SER A 115 28.24 27.65 -10.05
C SER A 115 28.17 28.78 -11.07
N ALA A 116 26.98 29.17 -11.49
CA ALA A 116 26.79 30.31 -12.39
C ALA A 116 27.24 31.63 -11.75
N ARG A 117 26.94 31.87 -10.46
CA ARG A 117 27.35 33.06 -9.73
C ARG A 117 28.85 33.23 -9.60
N TYR A 118 29.57 32.11 -9.41
CA TYR A 118 31.03 32.11 -9.24
C TYR A 118 31.80 31.88 -10.55
N GLY A 119 31.13 31.90 -11.69
CA GLY A 119 31.73 31.71 -13.00
C GLY A 119 32.16 30.27 -13.33
N LEU A 120 31.66 29.32 -12.54
CA LEU A 120 31.86 27.90 -12.85
C LEU A 120 30.82 27.48 -13.91
N ILE A 121 31.29 27.14 -15.08
CA ILE A 121 30.46 26.76 -16.22
C ILE A 121 30.32 25.23 -16.25
N GLY A 122 29.13 24.74 -15.84
CA GLY A 122 28.70 23.37 -16.07
C GLY A 122 29.33 22.34 -15.15
N ARG A 123 28.70 21.16 -15.14
CA ARG A 123 29.18 19.93 -14.50
C ARG A 123 29.90 19.06 -15.51
N SER A 124 31.01 19.55 -16.11
CA SER A 124 31.76 18.70 -16.97
C SER A 124 32.58 17.69 -16.14
N PRO A 125 32.66 16.41 -16.56
CA PRO A 125 33.48 15.40 -15.89
C PRO A 125 34.93 15.84 -15.65
N PRO A 126 35.60 16.56 -16.55
CA PRO A 126 36.97 17.07 -16.32
C PRO A 126 37.04 18.09 -15.17
N LEU A 127 36.00 18.92 -14.98
CA LEU A 127 35.98 19.92 -13.91
C LEU A 127 35.79 19.24 -12.53
N LEU A 128 34.92 18.24 -12.43
CA LEU A 128 34.70 17.46 -11.21
C LEU A 128 35.98 16.66 -10.86
N GLN A 129 36.70 16.13 -11.82
CA GLN A 129 37.96 15.41 -11.62
C GLN A 129 39.07 16.34 -11.14
N ALA A 130 39.21 17.51 -11.71
CA ALA A 130 40.15 18.53 -11.25
C ALA A 130 39.85 19.00 -9.82
N LEU A 131 38.63 19.09 -9.43
CA LEU A 131 38.22 19.44 -8.06
C LEU A 131 38.53 18.30 -7.07
N SER A 132 38.40 17.05 -7.48
CA SER A 132 38.73 15.88 -6.64
C SER A 132 40.23 15.67 -6.46
N ASP A 133 41.01 15.96 -7.45
CA ASP A 133 42.50 15.84 -7.42
C ASP A 133 43.17 16.91 -6.54
N ASN A 134 42.41 17.98 -6.24
CA ASN A 134 42.93 19.09 -5.43
C ASN A 134 42.58 18.96 -3.92
N ILE A 135 42.02 17.84 -3.50
CA ILE A 135 41.88 17.51 -2.09
C ILE A 135 43.23 16.99 -1.59
N PRO A 136 43.90 17.71 -0.68
CA PRO A 136 45.13 17.19 -0.12
C PRO A 136 44.87 15.86 0.56
N ALA A 137 45.55 14.82 0.14
CA ALA A 137 45.55 13.56 0.87
C ALA A 137 46.00 13.88 2.30
N THR A 138 45.11 13.80 3.25
CA THR A 138 45.45 13.79 4.67
C THR A 138 46.26 12.52 4.88
N ASN A 139 47.57 12.66 4.83
CA ASN A 139 48.52 11.66 5.28
C ASN A 139 48.27 11.46 6.79
N ASN A 140 47.50 10.46 7.11
CA ASN A 140 47.56 9.86 8.44
C ASN A 140 48.77 8.95 8.48
N ALA A 141 49.94 9.57 8.60
CA ALA A 141 51.14 8.90 9.07
C ALA A 141 51.15 8.99 10.58
N GLY A 142 50.85 7.89 11.26
CA GLY A 142 50.90 7.75 12.70
C GLY A 142 50.62 6.34 13.09
#